data_3157e741793712bd8885b535266fb920
#
_entry.id   3157e741793712bd8885b535266fb920
#
_cell.length_a   1.000
_cell.length_b   1.000
_cell.length_c   1.000
_cell.angle_alpha   90.00
_cell.angle_beta   90.00
_cell.angle_gamma   90.00
#
_symmetry.space_group_name_H-M   'P 1'
#
loop_
_entity.id
_entity.type
_entity.pdbx_description
1 polymer ?
#
loop_
_entity_poly.entity_id
_entity_poly.type
_entity_poly.pdbx_seq_one_letter_code
_entity_poly.pdbx_strand_id
1 'polypeptide(L)'
;GLGDVYKRQANCRLVLDHDQWIKALKQVPSQSQIFHWAMSLYLYTLGHKRANTLEELAAKIGVDAAGLRKTVDEYNKGILEGTGDPYHKAANLSSPIIKAPFYGIDISNIPNNLLNGLVYPAPGLTLGGLQVNEKTGNVVNDKGEDIPGLFAAGRNAVGVCSNSYVSG
;
A
#
# COMPACT_ATOMS: atom_id res chain seq x y z
N GLY A 1 12.94 9.97 -10.16
CA GLY A 1 12.97 9.02 -11.28
C GLY A 1 12.49 7.64 -10.87
N LEU A 2 12.28 6.73 -11.84
CA LEU A 2 11.80 5.35 -11.61
C LEU A 2 12.63 4.58 -10.56
N GLY A 3 13.92 4.86 -10.45
CA GLY A 3 14.81 4.26 -9.45
C GLY A 3 14.47 4.63 -8.00
N ASP A 4 13.91 5.81 -7.76
CA ASP A 4 13.52 6.23 -6.41
C ASP A 4 12.21 5.61 -5.96
N VAL A 5 11.28 5.40 -6.88
CA VAL A 5 10.02 4.68 -6.61
C VAL A 5 10.31 3.24 -6.24
N TYR A 6 11.18 2.57 -6.99
CA TYR A 6 11.58 1.19 -6.73
C TYR A 6 12.28 1.03 -5.37
N LYS A 7 13.19 1.97 -5.01
CA LYS A 7 13.86 1.98 -3.70
C LYS A 7 12.88 2.17 -2.54
N ARG A 8 11.86 3.01 -2.71
CA ARG A 8 10.84 3.25 -1.67
C ARG A 8 9.95 2.03 -1.47
N GLN A 9 9.60 1.30 -2.52
CA GLN A 9 8.79 0.09 -2.44
C GLN A 9 9.57 -1.12 -1.88
N ALA A 10 10.90 -1.09 -1.92
CA ALA A 10 11.74 -2.17 -1.41
C ALA A 10 11.72 -2.31 0.12
N ASN A 11 11.26 -1.29 0.86
CA ASN A 11 11.26 -1.26 2.33
C ASN A 11 9.94 -0.71 2.89
N CYS A 12 8.82 -1.27 2.46
CA CYS A 12 7.50 -0.86 2.95
C CYS A 12 7.08 -1.68 4.18
N ARG A 13 6.55 -0.98 5.18
CA ARG A 13 6.00 -1.58 6.39
C ARG A 13 4.58 -1.07 6.63
N LEU A 14 3.66 -1.99 6.86
CA LEU A 14 2.32 -1.67 7.33
C LEU A 14 2.33 -1.67 8.85
N VAL A 15 1.95 -0.55 9.46
CA VAL A 15 1.86 -0.41 10.92
C VAL A 15 0.41 -0.26 11.33
N LEU A 16 -0.01 -1.07 12.29
CA LEU A 16 -1.38 -1.09 12.81
C LEU A 16 -1.35 -1.02 14.34
N ASP A 17 -2.33 -0.39 14.92
CA ASP A 17 -2.62 -0.51 16.34
C ASP A 17 -3.50 -1.73 16.67
N HIS A 18 -3.82 -1.92 17.94
CA HIS A 18 -4.62 -3.08 18.38
C HIS A 18 -6.03 -3.11 17.77
N ASP A 19 -6.70 -1.98 17.72
CA ASP A 19 -8.10 -1.94 17.25
C ASP A 19 -8.16 -2.16 15.72
N GLN A 20 -7.22 -1.59 14.98
CA GLN A 20 -7.06 -1.85 13.55
C GLN A 20 -6.72 -3.32 13.27
N TRP A 21 -5.86 -3.92 14.08
CA TRP A 21 -5.50 -5.34 13.99
C TRP A 21 -6.71 -6.25 14.19
N ILE A 22 -7.50 -6.02 15.24
CA ILE A 22 -8.72 -6.80 15.51
C ILE A 22 -9.75 -6.62 14.40
N LYS A 23 -9.92 -5.40 13.88
CA LYS A 23 -10.80 -5.14 12.74
C LYS A 23 -10.37 -5.93 11.51
N ALA A 24 -9.09 -5.94 11.20
CA ALA A 24 -8.54 -6.70 10.07
C ALA A 24 -8.73 -8.21 10.25
N LEU A 25 -8.47 -8.75 11.45
CA LEU A 25 -8.73 -10.16 11.76
C LEU A 25 -10.19 -10.57 11.51
N LYS A 26 -11.14 -9.73 11.90
CA LYS A 26 -12.57 -9.99 11.68
C LYS A 26 -12.95 -10.02 10.19
N GLN A 27 -12.16 -9.41 9.33
CA GLN A 27 -12.39 -9.40 7.87
C GLN A 27 -11.80 -10.63 7.16
N VAL A 28 -10.93 -11.41 7.82
CA VAL A 28 -10.33 -12.61 7.20
C VAL A 28 -11.36 -13.60 6.68
N PRO A 29 -12.44 -13.95 7.42
CA PRO A 29 -13.44 -14.88 6.93
C PRO A 29 -14.25 -14.41 5.72
N SER A 30 -14.26 -13.09 5.46
CA SER A 30 -14.98 -12.52 4.30
C SER A 30 -14.16 -12.57 3.00
N GLN A 31 -12.92 -13.06 3.04
CA GLN A 31 -12.10 -13.20 1.85
C GLN A 31 -12.67 -14.29 0.93
N SER A 32 -12.99 -13.91 -0.29
CA SER A 32 -13.66 -14.79 -1.26
C SER A 32 -12.74 -15.85 -1.89
N GLN A 33 -11.43 -15.62 -1.85
CA GLN A 33 -10.44 -16.50 -2.46
C GLN A 33 -9.62 -17.22 -1.38
N ILE A 34 -9.50 -18.54 -1.51
CA ILE A 34 -8.75 -19.39 -0.57
C ILE A 34 -7.29 -18.95 -0.41
N PHE A 35 -6.70 -18.43 -1.48
CA PHE A 35 -5.34 -17.88 -1.45
C PHE A 35 -5.25 -16.66 -0.51
N HIS A 36 -6.19 -15.72 -0.58
CA HIS A 36 -6.23 -14.55 0.30
C HIS A 36 -6.46 -14.96 1.76
N TRP A 37 -7.27 -15.98 1.98
CA TRP A 37 -7.50 -16.52 3.30
C TRP A 37 -6.22 -17.12 3.91
N ALA A 38 -5.51 -17.97 3.17
CA ALA A 38 -4.26 -18.58 3.60
C ALA A 38 -3.15 -17.53 3.85
N MET A 39 -3.05 -16.54 2.97
CA MET A 39 -2.14 -15.41 3.12
C MET A 39 -2.45 -14.56 4.35
N SER A 40 -3.72 -14.25 4.58
CA SER A 40 -4.15 -13.52 5.78
C SER A 40 -3.83 -14.30 7.05
N LEU A 41 -4.11 -15.59 7.07
CA LEU A 41 -3.78 -16.44 8.21
C LEU A 41 -2.28 -16.41 8.51
N TYR A 42 -1.43 -16.52 7.49
CA TYR A 42 0.01 -16.41 7.66
C TYR A 42 0.43 -15.05 8.24
N LEU A 43 -0.03 -13.94 7.64
CA LEU A 43 0.33 -12.60 8.08
C LEU A 43 -0.09 -12.33 9.52
N TYR A 44 -1.27 -12.79 9.92
CA TYR A 44 -1.80 -12.59 11.26
C TYR A 44 -1.24 -13.56 12.31
N THR A 45 -0.58 -14.64 11.92
CA THR A 45 0.06 -15.58 12.86
C THR A 45 1.57 -15.41 12.92
N LEU A 46 2.26 -15.57 11.81
CA LEU A 46 3.72 -15.65 11.72
C LEU A 46 4.36 -14.44 11.01
N GLY A 47 3.64 -13.80 10.10
CA GLY A 47 4.16 -12.77 9.19
C GLY A 47 4.24 -11.36 9.79
N HIS A 48 4.01 -11.18 11.10
CA HIS A 48 4.04 -9.87 11.74
C HIS A 48 5.03 -9.78 12.90
N LYS A 49 5.34 -8.57 13.29
CA LYS A 49 6.03 -8.24 14.54
C LYS A 49 5.07 -7.50 15.46
N ARG A 50 5.17 -7.74 16.76
CA ARG A 50 4.33 -7.13 17.79
C ARG A 50 5.17 -6.47 18.87
N ALA A 51 4.75 -5.28 19.33
CA ALA A 51 5.40 -4.55 20.41
C ALA A 51 4.39 -3.70 21.19
N ASN A 52 4.75 -3.31 22.41
CA ASN A 52 3.90 -2.47 23.24
C ASN A 52 4.15 -0.96 23.02
N THR A 53 5.27 -0.59 22.41
CA THR A 53 5.61 0.78 22.04
C THR A 53 5.99 0.85 20.57
N LEU A 54 5.90 2.04 19.98
CA LEU A 54 6.32 2.27 18.59
C LEU A 54 7.84 2.15 18.43
N GLU A 55 8.61 2.51 19.44
CA GLU A 55 10.07 2.40 19.46
C GLU A 55 10.52 0.94 19.43
N GLU A 56 9.91 0.10 20.27
CA GLU A 56 10.16 -1.35 20.24
C GLU A 56 9.73 -1.97 18.90
N LEU A 57 8.60 -1.51 18.34
CA LEU A 57 8.15 -1.96 17.04
C LEU A 57 9.14 -1.57 15.96
N ALA A 58 9.61 -0.32 15.96
CA ALA A 58 10.59 0.18 15.00
C ALA A 58 11.85 -0.69 14.98
N ALA A 59 12.38 -1.03 16.17
CA ALA A 59 13.55 -1.91 16.29
C ALA A 59 13.26 -3.31 15.68
N LYS A 60 12.07 -3.88 15.91
CA LYS A 60 11.69 -5.20 15.41
C LYS A 60 11.46 -5.24 13.90
N ILE A 61 11.00 -4.14 13.29
CA ILE A 61 10.73 -4.06 11.84
C ILE A 61 11.86 -3.40 11.05
N GLY A 62 12.95 -2.98 11.74
CA GLY A 62 14.14 -2.43 11.11
C GLY A 62 13.94 -1.05 10.50
N VAL A 63 13.22 -0.16 11.19
CA VAL A 63 13.01 1.24 10.76
C VAL A 63 13.52 2.22 11.83
N ASP A 64 13.77 3.47 11.44
CA ASP A 64 14.13 4.52 12.37
C ASP A 64 12.99 4.83 13.35
N ALA A 65 13.26 4.76 14.66
CA ALA A 65 12.25 4.92 15.69
C ALA A 65 11.71 6.36 15.77
N ALA A 66 12.57 7.36 15.59
CA ALA A 66 12.15 8.76 15.60
C ALA A 66 11.30 9.09 14.36
N GLY A 67 11.70 8.58 13.21
CA GLY A 67 10.94 8.71 11.97
C GLY A 67 9.58 8.03 12.04
N LEU A 68 9.49 6.81 12.61
CA LEU A 68 8.21 6.12 12.80
C LEU A 68 7.30 6.90 13.74
N ARG A 69 7.82 7.37 14.88
CA ARG A 69 7.08 8.18 15.84
C ARG A 69 6.51 9.43 15.18
N LYS A 70 7.36 10.19 14.50
CA LYS A 70 6.96 11.39 13.77
C LYS A 70 5.84 11.11 12.76
N THR A 71 5.98 10.05 11.96
CA THR A 71 4.98 9.68 10.95
C THR A 71 3.64 9.33 11.58
N VAL A 72 3.64 8.57 12.68
CA VAL A 72 2.41 8.20 13.40
C VAL A 72 1.77 9.42 14.06
N ASP A 73 2.56 10.31 14.65
CA ASP A 73 2.04 11.52 15.29
C ASP A 73 1.42 12.48 14.26
N GLU A 74 2.07 12.69 13.11
CA GLU A 74 1.53 13.50 12.01
C GLU A 74 0.22 12.90 11.45
N TYR A 75 0.18 11.59 11.23
CA TYR A 75 -1.01 10.88 10.80
C TYR A 75 -2.17 11.01 11.81
N ASN A 76 -1.89 10.74 13.09
CA ASN A 76 -2.88 10.82 14.15
C ASN A 76 -3.42 12.24 14.32
N LYS A 77 -2.54 13.24 14.26
CA LYS A 77 -2.91 14.65 14.35
C LYS A 77 -3.94 15.02 13.29
N GLY A 78 -3.68 14.69 12.02
CA GLY A 78 -4.61 15.00 10.93
C GLY A 78 -5.98 14.37 11.11
N ILE A 79 -6.04 13.12 11.62
CA ILE A 79 -7.31 12.42 11.85
C ILE A 79 -8.07 12.99 13.04
N LEU A 80 -7.38 13.24 14.16
CA LEU A 80 -8.01 13.72 15.41
C LEU A 80 -8.47 15.17 15.28
N GLU A 81 -7.75 16.01 14.55
CA GLU A 81 -8.11 17.40 14.28
C GLU A 81 -9.12 17.56 13.13
N GLY A 82 -9.47 16.47 12.42
CA GLY A 82 -10.42 16.49 11.32
C GLY A 82 -9.88 17.11 10.02
N THR A 83 -8.58 17.36 9.94
CA THR A 83 -7.92 17.86 8.72
C THR A 83 -7.64 16.75 7.72
N GLY A 84 -7.78 15.49 8.16
CA GLY A 84 -7.57 14.29 7.35
C GLY A 84 -6.13 13.80 7.28
N ASP A 85 -5.95 12.72 6.59
CA ASP A 85 -4.63 12.14 6.32
C ASP A 85 -3.86 13.03 5.31
N PRO A 86 -2.55 13.29 5.53
CA PRO A 86 -1.70 14.06 4.59
C PRO A 86 -1.69 13.53 3.15
N TYR A 87 -2.02 12.26 2.95
CA TYR A 87 -2.10 11.60 1.65
C TYR A 87 -3.53 11.39 1.16
N HIS A 88 -4.50 12.12 1.73
CA HIS A 88 -5.92 12.14 1.31
C HIS A 88 -6.64 10.79 1.41
N LYS A 89 -6.26 9.94 2.36
CA LYS A 89 -7.00 8.71 2.63
C LYS A 89 -8.43 9.05 3.07
N ALA A 90 -9.41 8.34 2.53
CA ALA A 90 -10.81 8.58 2.84
C ALA A 90 -11.10 8.48 4.35
N ALA A 91 -11.87 9.42 4.90
CA ALA A 91 -12.11 9.54 6.33
C ALA A 91 -12.76 8.27 6.94
N ASN A 92 -13.67 7.62 6.21
CA ASN A 92 -14.31 6.38 6.63
C ASN A 92 -13.37 5.16 6.70
N LEU A 93 -12.18 5.27 6.09
CA LEU A 93 -11.12 4.26 6.12
C LEU A 93 -9.97 4.65 7.06
N SER A 94 -10.01 5.84 7.65
CA SER A 94 -8.96 6.38 8.50
C SER A 94 -9.34 6.20 9.97
N SER A 95 -8.39 5.71 10.76
CA SER A 95 -8.50 5.64 12.22
C SER A 95 -7.11 5.89 12.84
N PRO A 96 -7.02 6.57 13.99
CA PRO A 96 -5.74 6.87 14.59
C PRO A 96 -5.03 5.61 15.10
N ILE A 97 -3.71 5.65 15.14
CA ILE A 97 -2.82 4.58 15.64
C ILE A 97 -2.41 4.94 17.06
N ILE A 98 -3.18 4.51 18.07
CA ILE A 98 -3.00 4.94 19.47
C ILE A 98 -2.99 3.82 20.50
N LYS A 99 -3.55 2.65 20.18
CA LYS A 99 -3.80 1.59 21.16
C LYS A 99 -2.79 0.45 21.04
N ALA A 100 -1.95 0.30 22.06
CA ALA A 100 -1.05 -0.85 22.15
C ALA A 100 -1.84 -2.19 22.33
N PRO A 101 -1.28 -3.33 21.93
CA PRO A 101 -0.01 -3.47 21.23
C PRO A 101 -0.06 -3.02 19.77
N PHE A 102 1.10 -2.58 19.26
CA PHE A 102 1.28 -2.21 17.86
C PHE A 102 1.80 -3.40 17.07
N TYR A 103 1.43 -3.45 15.78
CA TYR A 103 1.78 -4.53 14.88
C TYR A 103 2.45 -3.97 13.63
N GLY A 104 3.47 -4.68 13.13
CA GLY A 104 4.19 -4.32 11.91
C GLY A 104 4.27 -5.50 10.96
N ILE A 105 3.86 -5.31 9.72
CA ILE A 105 3.91 -6.30 8.65
C ILE A 105 4.84 -5.80 7.55
N ASP A 106 5.74 -6.68 7.08
CA ASP A 106 6.57 -6.39 5.92
C ASP A 106 5.75 -6.60 4.64
N ILE A 107 5.48 -5.49 3.94
CA ILE A 107 4.78 -5.47 2.65
C ILE A 107 5.71 -5.02 1.51
N SER A 108 7.01 -5.17 1.68
CA SER A 108 8.02 -4.82 0.67
C SER A 108 7.85 -5.66 -0.59
N ASN A 109 8.12 -5.04 -1.75
CA ASN A 109 8.13 -5.76 -3.03
C ASN A 109 9.25 -6.81 -3.12
N ILE A 110 10.34 -6.60 -2.38
CA ILE A 110 11.41 -7.58 -2.19
C ILE A 110 11.37 -7.96 -0.71
N PRO A 111 10.69 -9.03 -0.36
CA PRO A 111 10.56 -9.41 1.04
C PRO A 111 11.90 -9.84 1.61
N ASN A 112 12.18 -9.38 2.83
CA ASN A 112 13.44 -9.68 3.51
C ASN A 112 13.56 -11.13 4.01
N ASN A 113 12.52 -11.94 3.81
CA ASN A 113 12.57 -13.36 4.09
C ASN A 113 11.84 -14.19 3.01
N LEU A 114 12.31 -15.41 2.84
CA LEU A 114 11.82 -16.35 1.81
C LEU A 114 10.32 -16.65 1.97
N LEU A 115 9.84 -16.76 3.20
CA LEU A 115 8.42 -17.08 3.49
C LEU A 115 7.50 -15.92 3.08
N ASN A 116 7.89 -14.68 3.37
CA ASN A 116 7.11 -13.52 2.92
C ASN A 116 7.07 -13.44 1.40
N GLY A 117 8.18 -13.75 0.70
CA GLY A 117 8.23 -13.77 -0.76
C GLY A 117 7.38 -14.86 -1.40
N LEU A 118 7.28 -15.99 -0.74
CA LEU A 118 6.51 -17.14 -1.24
C LEU A 118 4.99 -16.95 -0.99
N VAL A 119 4.62 -16.37 0.16
CA VAL A 119 3.23 -16.23 0.61
C VAL A 119 2.63 -14.91 0.16
N TYR A 120 3.46 -13.88 0.00
CA TYR A 120 3.06 -12.55 -0.46
C TYR A 120 3.86 -12.14 -1.71
N PRO A 121 3.62 -12.78 -2.86
CA PRO A 121 4.12 -12.23 -4.10
C PRO A 121 3.36 -10.91 -4.30
N ALA A 122 4.05 -9.77 -4.15
CA ALA A 122 3.47 -8.47 -4.42
C ALA A 122 3.61 -8.15 -5.92
N PRO A 123 2.70 -8.59 -6.80
CA PRO A 123 2.71 -8.18 -8.18
C PRO A 123 2.34 -6.69 -8.19
N GLY A 124 3.30 -5.85 -8.51
CA GLY A 124 3.04 -4.43 -8.73
C GLY A 124 2.22 -4.25 -10.00
N LEU A 125 1.09 -3.56 -9.90
CA LEU A 125 0.35 -3.08 -11.04
C LEU A 125 0.68 -1.60 -11.25
N THR A 126 1.12 -1.23 -12.44
CA THR A 126 1.27 0.17 -12.80
C THR A 126 -0.10 0.76 -13.09
N LEU A 127 -0.40 1.89 -12.45
CA LEU A 127 -1.63 2.66 -12.71
C LEU A 127 -1.39 3.82 -13.68
N GLY A 128 -0.16 4.02 -14.13
CA GLY A 128 0.24 5.02 -15.11
C GLY A 128 0.68 4.37 -16.42
N GLY A 129 0.69 5.13 -17.48
CA GLY A 129 1.09 4.67 -18.81
C GLY A 129 1.11 5.79 -19.83
N LEU A 130 1.10 5.42 -21.09
CA LEU A 130 1.02 6.35 -22.19
C LEU A 130 -0.39 6.96 -22.28
N GLN A 131 -0.46 8.26 -22.44
CA GLN A 131 -1.75 8.92 -22.67
C GLN A 131 -2.27 8.58 -24.07
N VAL A 132 -3.53 8.20 -24.16
CA VAL A 132 -4.17 7.81 -25.42
C VAL A 132 -5.36 8.70 -25.73
N ASN A 133 -5.60 8.93 -26.99
CA ASN A 133 -6.81 9.55 -27.48
C ASN A 133 -7.95 8.53 -27.44
N GLU A 134 -8.99 8.81 -26.66
CA GLU A 134 -10.12 7.87 -26.43
C GLU A 134 -10.89 7.51 -27.71
N LYS A 135 -10.83 8.36 -28.74
CA LYS A 135 -11.58 8.17 -30.00
C LYS A 135 -10.79 7.34 -31.01
N THR A 136 -9.47 7.54 -31.05
CA THR A 136 -8.61 6.92 -32.07
C THR A 136 -7.78 5.75 -31.53
N GLY A 137 -7.54 5.71 -30.22
CA GLY A 137 -6.63 4.77 -29.58
C GLY A 137 -5.14 5.08 -29.80
N ASN A 138 -4.83 6.16 -30.52
CA ASN A 138 -3.45 6.58 -30.71
C ASN A 138 -2.87 7.15 -29.41
N VAL A 139 -1.57 6.92 -29.21
CA VAL A 139 -0.81 7.62 -28.17
C VAL A 139 -0.73 9.10 -28.54
N VAL A 140 -0.90 9.97 -27.55
CA VAL A 140 -0.75 11.42 -27.77
C VAL A 140 0.61 11.92 -27.28
N ASN A 141 1.15 12.93 -27.94
CA ASN A 141 2.35 13.62 -27.52
C ASN A 141 2.06 14.65 -26.40
N ASP A 142 3.10 15.37 -25.94
CA ASP A 142 2.99 16.39 -24.88
C ASP A 142 2.07 17.56 -25.25
N LYS A 143 1.72 17.72 -26.53
CA LYS A 143 0.78 18.75 -27.02
C LYS A 143 -0.64 18.23 -27.13
N GLY A 144 -0.88 16.95 -26.85
CA GLY A 144 -2.18 16.31 -27.01
C GLY A 144 -2.53 15.88 -28.43
N GLU A 145 -1.54 15.84 -29.33
CA GLU A 145 -1.71 15.44 -30.74
C GLU A 145 -1.46 13.95 -30.88
N ASP A 146 -2.25 13.27 -31.72
CA ASP A 146 -2.07 11.85 -32.03
C ASP A 146 -0.71 11.58 -32.67
N ILE A 147 0.00 10.55 -32.19
CA ILE A 147 1.20 10.02 -32.85
C ILE A 147 0.72 8.95 -33.83
N PRO A 148 0.79 9.21 -35.17
CA PRO A 148 0.25 8.28 -36.14
C PRO A 148 0.92 6.89 -36.07
N GLY A 149 0.10 5.85 -36.05
CA GLY A 149 0.58 4.46 -36.05
C GLY A 149 1.08 3.96 -34.70
N LEU A 150 1.07 4.79 -33.64
CA LEU A 150 1.43 4.36 -32.28
C LEU A 150 0.15 4.21 -31.44
N PHE A 151 -0.12 3.00 -30.98
CA PHE A 151 -1.29 2.65 -30.15
C PHE A 151 -0.84 2.10 -28.81
N ALA A 152 -1.63 2.32 -27.76
CA ALA A 152 -1.42 1.71 -26.46
C ALA A 152 -2.75 1.29 -25.85
N ALA A 153 -2.74 0.18 -25.10
CA ALA A 153 -3.90 -0.34 -24.41
C ALA A 153 -3.51 -1.09 -23.12
N GLY A 154 -4.50 -1.37 -22.28
CA GLY A 154 -4.30 -2.10 -21.03
C GLY A 154 -3.34 -1.39 -20.09
N ARG A 155 -2.38 -2.11 -19.51
CA ARG A 155 -1.42 -1.55 -18.54
C ARG A 155 -0.45 -0.51 -19.11
N ASN A 156 -0.28 -0.49 -20.41
CA ASN A 156 0.63 0.44 -21.06
C ASN A 156 -0.03 1.79 -21.36
N ALA A 157 -1.33 1.90 -21.15
CA ALA A 157 -2.10 3.12 -21.39
C ALA A 157 -2.63 3.71 -20.09
N VAL A 158 -2.71 5.03 -20.04
CA VAL A 158 -3.49 5.76 -19.03
C VAL A 158 -4.97 5.64 -19.41
N GLY A 159 -5.80 5.24 -18.46
CA GLY A 159 -7.23 5.02 -18.70
C GLY A 159 -8.06 5.11 -17.42
N VAL A 160 -9.09 4.30 -17.32
CA VAL A 160 -10.05 4.27 -16.20
C VAL A 160 -9.37 4.12 -14.82
N CYS A 161 -8.22 3.48 -14.77
CA CYS A 161 -7.47 3.25 -13.52
C CYS A 161 -6.36 4.27 -13.23
N SER A 162 -6.37 5.43 -13.85
CA SER A 162 -5.28 6.42 -13.75
C SER A 162 -5.00 6.91 -12.33
N ASN A 163 -6.03 7.03 -11.49
CA ASN A 163 -5.93 7.57 -10.13
C ASN A 163 -6.26 6.54 -9.04
N SER A 164 -6.89 5.44 -9.39
CA SER A 164 -7.19 4.35 -8.46
C SER A 164 -7.36 3.04 -9.19
N TYR A 165 -7.15 1.94 -8.48
CA TYR A 165 -7.41 0.62 -9.03
C TYR A 165 -8.92 0.34 -9.03
N VAL A 166 -9.46 0.11 -10.20
CA VAL A 166 -10.83 -0.37 -10.37
C VAL A 166 -10.75 -1.86 -10.65
N SER A 167 -11.23 -2.66 -9.72
CA SER A 167 -11.33 -4.11 -9.90
C SER A 167 -12.40 -4.40 -10.95
N GLY A 168 -12.00 -4.96 -12.06
CA GLY A 168 -12.88 -5.38 -13.14
C GLY A 168 -13.31 -6.83 -12.99
#